data_83d55681ef52b54dbee4464a8883e470
#
_entry.id   83d55681ef52b54dbee4464a8883e470
#
_cell.length_a   1.000
_cell.length_b   1.000
_cell.length_c   1.000
_cell.angle_alpha   90.00
_cell.angle_beta   90.00
_cell.angle_gamma   90.00
#
_symmetry.space_group_name_H-M   'P 1'
#
loop_
_entity.id
_entity.type
_entity.pdbx_description
1 polymer ?
#
loop_
_entity_poly.entity_id
_entity_poly.type
_entity_poly.pdbx_seq_one_letter_code
_entity_poly.pdbx_strand_id
1 'polypeptide(L)'
;MGQWSKIKPGEVVNEAMTFINIKMQNTLWGRMILSKKNGRVGNAYLFSGPNGSAKEALALKFSAYLNCNEAAILPCGTCSSCKRIVAFQHENCHLIVPMPSDKQMSVSDKQNTFLTEKKYKSDNPFHKISIPKSKTIPISLIRNLKKELFLKSVDSGRKIVLIFDAHKLCVGDGSSANAILKILEEPPANTTFILVSDYKGQLLPTILSRCQIINFPPLQNNEIISYLSSEGFDNTSAEFAAIMSEGNMNYAQKISKNGIEEIKQLVEKLTDTLTVYDEKNWRSFIQDYSRMAQSNFNDYKFHLFLLQCWLKQTRNKHNALNDENLFMKINKNFNSSFPNARLDQINHMIEKIINAPNKNLFMPIQLTNFLIGVQKRLFN
;
A
#
# COMPACT_ATOMS: atom_id res chain seq x y z
N MET A 1 11.17 -21.53 -15.57
CA MET A 1 12.65 -21.47 -15.34
C MET A 1 13.21 -20.48 -16.35
N GLY A 2 13.50 -19.23 -15.97
CA GLY A 2 13.95 -18.23 -16.91
C GLY A 2 14.52 -17.00 -16.19
N GLN A 3 15.83 -16.90 -16.17
CA GLN A 3 16.67 -15.70 -16.08
C GLN A 3 16.57 -14.80 -14.81
N TRP A 4 17.03 -15.36 -13.70
CA TRP A 4 17.52 -14.58 -12.55
C TRP A 4 19.03 -14.84 -12.36
N SER A 5 19.85 -14.53 -13.35
CA SER A 5 21.30 -14.63 -13.20
C SER A 5 21.95 -13.58 -14.10
N LYS A 6 22.27 -12.42 -13.53
CA LYS A 6 23.39 -11.53 -13.89
C LYS A 6 23.23 -10.15 -13.22
N ILE A 7 23.33 -10.11 -11.89
CA ILE A 7 23.72 -8.89 -11.20
C ILE A 7 25.14 -9.15 -10.71
N LYS A 8 26.09 -8.38 -11.20
CA LYS A 8 27.51 -8.49 -10.81
C LYS A 8 27.68 -8.01 -9.36
N PRO A 9 28.51 -8.68 -8.54
CA PRO A 9 28.84 -8.17 -7.21
C PRO A 9 29.73 -6.93 -7.36
N GLY A 10 29.16 -5.74 -7.15
CA GLY A 10 29.84 -4.46 -7.26
C GLY A 10 28.94 -3.22 -7.24
N GLU A 11 27.62 -3.36 -7.45
CA GLU A 11 26.69 -2.22 -7.55
C GLU A 11 25.82 -1.98 -6.29
N VAL A 12 26.35 -2.22 -5.11
CA VAL A 12 25.64 -2.01 -3.83
C VAL A 12 25.48 -0.53 -3.45
N VAL A 13 25.90 0.41 -4.29
CA VAL A 13 25.98 1.84 -3.94
C VAL A 13 24.72 2.64 -4.27
N ASN A 14 23.73 2.09 -5.03
CA ASN A 14 22.57 2.87 -5.50
C ASN A 14 21.25 2.67 -4.74
N GLU A 15 21.11 1.64 -3.91
CA GLU A 15 19.82 1.27 -3.30
C GLU A 15 19.37 2.20 -2.15
N ALA A 16 20.30 2.77 -1.39
CA ALA A 16 19.96 3.73 -0.33
C ALA A 16 19.48 5.09 -0.86
N MET A 17 19.77 5.42 -2.13
CA MET A 17 19.35 6.69 -2.75
C MET A 17 17.86 6.75 -3.11
N THR A 18 17.21 5.64 -3.41
CA THR A 18 15.81 5.63 -3.84
C THR A 18 14.84 6.15 -2.78
N PHE A 19 15.03 5.80 -1.52
CA PHE A 19 14.19 6.28 -0.41
C PHE A 19 14.27 7.79 -0.18
N ILE A 20 15.43 8.36 -0.37
CA ILE A 20 15.73 9.75 0.00
C ILE A 20 15.26 10.70 -1.07
N ASN A 21 15.35 10.27 -2.32
CA ASN A 21 14.96 11.06 -3.48
C ASN A 21 13.46 11.01 -3.81
N ILE A 22 12.64 10.36 -3.00
CA ILE A 22 11.18 10.39 -3.19
C ILE A 22 10.69 11.83 -3.12
N LYS A 23 10.35 12.42 -4.26
CA LYS A 23 9.79 13.77 -4.42
C LYS A 23 8.26 13.68 -4.52
N MET A 24 7.63 13.11 -3.51
CA MET A 24 6.19 12.96 -3.42
C MET A 24 5.66 13.62 -2.17
N GLN A 25 4.39 14.07 -2.23
CA GLN A 25 3.75 14.70 -1.07
C GLN A 25 4.57 15.90 -0.54
N ASN A 26 5.09 16.74 -1.44
CA ASN A 26 6.06 17.79 -1.10
C ASN A 26 5.53 18.78 -0.03
N THR A 27 4.24 19.10 -0.05
CA THR A 27 3.61 19.97 0.97
C THR A 27 3.68 19.33 2.37
N LEU A 28 3.43 18.02 2.47
CA LEU A 28 3.49 17.30 3.74
C LEU A 28 4.94 17.17 4.21
N TRP A 29 5.86 16.92 3.28
CA TRP A 29 7.29 16.87 3.57
C TRP A 29 7.80 18.20 4.13
N GLY A 30 7.40 19.34 3.53
CA GLY A 30 7.71 20.67 4.03
C GLY A 30 7.28 20.90 5.49
N ARG A 31 6.10 20.43 5.87
CA ARG A 31 5.62 20.50 7.29
C ARG A 31 6.50 19.68 8.24
N MET A 32 6.95 18.49 7.80
CA MET A 32 7.85 17.64 8.59
C MET A 32 9.23 18.30 8.79
N ILE A 33 9.79 18.92 7.74
CA ILE A 33 11.02 19.71 7.83
C ILE A 33 10.88 20.83 8.87
N LEU A 34 9.80 21.62 8.78
CA LEU A 34 9.55 22.72 9.68
C LEU A 34 9.42 22.26 11.14
N SER A 35 8.82 21.11 11.39
CA SER A 35 8.71 20.56 12.75
C SER A 35 10.08 20.28 13.38
N LYS A 36 11.03 19.72 12.63
CA LYS A 36 12.41 19.50 13.10
C LYS A 36 13.17 20.80 13.27
N LYS A 37 13.11 21.71 12.28
CA LYS A 37 13.81 23.01 12.33
C LYS A 37 13.39 23.86 13.53
N ASN A 38 12.11 23.80 13.87
CA ASN A 38 11.56 24.56 15.00
C ASN A 38 11.70 23.82 16.35
N GLY A 39 12.37 22.69 16.41
CA GLY A 39 12.48 21.87 17.62
C GLY A 39 11.14 21.29 18.12
N ARG A 40 10.09 21.28 17.28
CA ARG A 40 8.71 20.89 17.62
C ARG A 40 8.32 19.54 17.00
N VAL A 41 9.23 18.58 17.05
CA VAL A 41 8.91 17.23 16.59
C VAL A 41 7.93 16.59 17.56
N GLY A 42 6.77 16.18 17.06
CA GLY A 42 5.72 15.55 17.87
C GLY A 42 6.15 14.19 18.44
N ASN A 43 5.56 13.82 19.56
CA ASN A 43 5.78 12.50 20.16
C ASN A 43 5.01 11.39 19.43
N ALA A 44 3.90 11.70 18.79
CA ALA A 44 3.12 10.74 18.01
C ALA A 44 2.48 11.39 16.78
N TYR A 45 2.63 10.72 15.64
CA TYR A 45 2.00 11.06 14.36
C TYR A 45 1.12 9.90 13.90
N LEU A 46 0.01 10.24 13.26
CA LEU A 46 -0.78 9.29 12.48
C LEU A 46 -0.74 9.70 11.00
N PHE A 47 -0.08 8.91 10.17
CA PHE A 47 -0.10 9.04 8.71
C PHE A 47 -1.29 8.26 8.17
N SER A 48 -2.33 8.96 7.73
CA SER A 48 -3.60 8.40 7.29
C SER A 48 -3.88 8.74 5.84
N GLY A 49 -4.42 7.81 5.07
CA GLY A 49 -4.79 8.02 3.68
C GLY A 49 -4.93 6.69 2.92
N PRO A 50 -5.28 6.70 1.62
CA PRO A 50 -5.47 5.48 0.85
C PRO A 50 -4.17 4.69 0.68
N ASN A 51 -4.29 3.41 0.35
CA ASN A 51 -3.14 2.55 0.04
C ASN A 51 -2.33 3.13 -1.13
N GLY A 52 -1.02 2.97 -1.09
CA GLY A 52 -0.12 3.44 -2.15
C GLY A 52 0.13 4.95 -2.20
N SER A 53 -0.38 5.74 -1.24
CA SER A 53 -0.18 7.20 -1.16
C SER A 53 1.18 7.62 -0.56
N ALA A 54 2.19 6.74 -0.57
CA ALA A 54 3.55 6.95 -0.07
C ALA A 54 3.70 7.16 1.46
N LYS A 55 2.67 6.86 2.26
CA LYS A 55 2.69 7.04 3.73
C LYS A 55 3.86 6.35 4.42
N GLU A 56 4.05 5.05 4.13
CA GLU A 56 5.13 4.25 4.74
C GLU A 56 6.50 4.70 4.24
N ALA A 57 6.62 5.05 2.95
CA ALA A 57 7.86 5.56 2.37
C ALA A 57 8.27 6.89 3.02
N LEU A 58 7.31 7.82 3.23
CA LEU A 58 7.58 9.06 3.92
C LEU A 58 7.83 8.87 5.42
N ALA A 59 7.21 7.88 6.07
CA ALA A 59 7.50 7.54 7.45
C ALA A 59 8.97 7.10 7.62
N LEU A 60 9.48 6.26 6.73
CA LEU A 60 10.89 5.87 6.69
C LEU A 60 11.82 7.06 6.39
N LYS A 61 11.48 7.86 5.38
CA LYS A 61 12.24 9.06 5.02
C LYS A 61 12.30 10.05 6.19
N PHE A 62 11.20 10.24 6.91
CA PHE A 62 11.15 11.12 8.08
C PHE A 62 11.96 10.54 9.25
N SER A 63 11.93 9.24 9.46
CA SER A 63 12.76 8.56 10.46
C SER A 63 14.26 8.76 10.19
N ALA A 64 14.66 8.61 8.92
CA ALA A 64 16.03 8.89 8.50
C ALA A 64 16.38 10.38 8.68
N TYR A 65 15.46 11.30 8.31
CA TYR A 65 15.67 12.73 8.48
C TYR A 65 15.87 13.13 9.95
N LEU A 66 15.12 12.53 10.87
CA LEU A 66 15.23 12.83 12.31
C LEU A 66 16.56 12.40 12.91
N ASN A 67 17.16 11.31 12.42
CA ASN A 67 18.40 10.72 12.92
C ASN A 67 19.63 10.99 12.04
N CYS A 68 19.48 11.72 10.93
CA CYS A 68 20.60 12.07 10.07
C CYS A 68 21.37 13.26 10.66
N ASN A 69 22.69 13.11 10.83
CA ASN A 69 23.56 14.15 11.35
C ASN A 69 23.83 15.28 10.35
N GLU A 70 23.69 14.97 9.04
CA GLU A 70 23.96 15.89 7.94
C GLU A 70 22.67 16.43 7.26
N ALA A 71 21.51 16.23 7.91
CA ALA A 71 20.23 16.61 7.30
C ALA A 71 19.99 18.11 7.34
N ALA A 72 20.04 18.76 6.17
CA ALA A 72 19.56 20.15 6.03
C ALA A 72 18.05 20.21 5.71
N ILE A 73 17.63 19.62 4.59
CA ILE A 73 16.24 19.57 4.09
C ILE A 73 15.82 18.11 3.85
N LEU A 74 16.78 17.27 3.49
CA LEU A 74 16.62 15.84 3.22
C LEU A 74 17.61 15.06 4.06
N PRO A 75 17.32 13.79 4.39
CA PRO A 75 18.36 12.91 4.93
C PRO A 75 19.46 12.73 3.87
N CYS A 76 20.73 12.63 4.27
CA CYS A 76 21.84 12.55 3.32
C CYS A 76 21.91 11.22 2.55
N GLY A 77 21.35 10.12 3.09
CA GLY A 77 21.35 8.78 2.51
C GLY A 77 22.66 8.01 2.60
N THR A 78 23.74 8.70 2.85
CA THR A 78 25.10 8.12 2.83
C THR A 78 25.63 7.79 4.20
N CYS A 79 25.21 8.51 5.24
CA CYS A 79 25.68 8.27 6.61
C CYS A 79 25.17 6.92 7.16
N SER A 80 25.89 6.40 8.13
CA SER A 80 25.59 5.12 8.79
C SER A 80 24.16 5.06 9.33
N SER A 81 23.65 6.14 9.93
CA SER A 81 22.29 6.21 10.46
C SER A 81 21.25 6.08 9.35
N CYS A 82 21.38 6.83 8.23
CA CYS A 82 20.47 6.73 7.11
C CYS A 82 20.42 5.31 6.52
N LYS A 83 21.59 4.70 6.26
CA LYS A 83 21.68 3.33 5.73
C LYS A 83 21.02 2.32 6.65
N ARG A 84 21.29 2.38 7.96
CA ARG A 84 20.72 1.45 8.96
C ARG A 84 19.21 1.61 9.12
N ILE A 85 18.67 2.85 9.04
CA ILE A 85 17.22 3.08 9.10
C ILE A 85 16.53 2.47 7.88
N VAL A 86 17.04 2.69 6.68
CA VAL A 86 16.48 2.12 5.45
C VAL A 86 16.50 0.59 5.49
N ALA A 87 17.58 0.00 6.01
CA ALA A 87 17.71 -1.45 6.19
C ALA A 87 16.92 -2.01 7.41
N PHE A 88 16.21 -1.16 8.16
CA PHE A 88 15.55 -1.54 9.43
C PHE A 88 16.49 -2.18 10.46
N GLN A 89 17.73 -1.72 10.51
CA GLN A 89 18.81 -2.22 11.39
C GLN A 89 19.31 -1.16 12.38
N HIS A 90 18.67 0.02 12.41
CA HIS A 90 19.05 1.08 13.34
C HIS A 90 18.50 0.80 14.73
N GLU A 91 19.34 0.90 15.76
CA GLU A 91 19.00 0.59 17.17
C GLU A 91 17.84 1.43 17.71
N ASN A 92 17.77 2.69 17.27
CA ASN A 92 16.72 3.60 17.66
C ASN A 92 15.48 3.54 16.72
N CYS A 93 15.37 2.58 15.81
CA CYS A 93 14.25 2.46 14.90
C CYS A 93 13.55 1.10 15.03
N HIS A 94 12.39 1.11 15.68
CA HIS A 94 11.59 -0.09 15.93
C HIS A 94 10.45 -0.17 14.92
N LEU A 95 10.28 -1.31 14.26
CA LEU A 95 9.20 -1.57 13.32
C LEU A 95 8.22 -2.59 13.92
N ILE A 96 6.95 -2.18 14.00
CA ILE A 96 5.82 -3.02 14.41
C ILE A 96 4.90 -3.19 13.20
N VAL A 97 4.58 -4.44 12.89
CA VAL A 97 3.64 -4.85 11.84
C VAL A 97 2.70 -5.93 12.37
N PRO A 98 1.56 -6.16 11.71
CA PRO A 98 0.69 -7.27 12.04
C PRO A 98 1.41 -8.62 11.91
N MET A 99 1.15 -9.53 12.84
CA MET A 99 1.75 -10.85 12.89
C MET A 99 0.68 -11.94 13.07
N PRO A 100 0.89 -13.15 12.48
CA PRO A 100 0.01 -14.28 12.75
C PRO A 100 0.19 -14.80 14.18
N SER A 101 -0.83 -15.48 14.72
CA SER A 101 -0.72 -16.15 16.01
C SER A 101 0.25 -17.33 15.96
N ASP A 102 0.76 -17.79 17.14
CA ASP A 102 1.68 -18.94 17.22
C ASP A 102 1.02 -20.25 16.78
N LYS A 103 -0.31 -20.33 16.86
CA LYS A 103 -1.09 -21.47 16.35
C LYS A 103 -1.14 -21.53 14.80
N GLN A 104 -0.89 -20.44 14.13
CA GLN A 104 -1.03 -20.30 12.67
C GLN A 104 0.29 -20.39 11.90
N MET A 105 1.40 -20.07 12.57
CA MET A 105 2.73 -20.05 11.96
C MET A 105 3.77 -20.23 13.07
N SER A 106 4.81 -21.04 12.82
CA SER A 106 5.91 -21.23 13.76
C SER A 106 6.69 -19.93 14.01
N VAL A 107 7.38 -19.83 15.11
CA VAL A 107 8.20 -18.65 15.44
C VAL A 107 9.30 -18.43 14.41
N SER A 108 9.96 -19.51 13.96
CA SER A 108 11.01 -19.48 12.94
C SER A 108 10.48 -18.98 11.60
N ASP A 109 9.32 -19.49 11.15
CA ASP A 109 8.72 -19.07 9.87
C ASP A 109 8.29 -17.61 9.89
N LYS A 110 7.74 -17.15 11.03
CA LYS A 110 7.42 -15.72 11.22
C LYS A 110 8.65 -14.84 11.08
N GLN A 111 9.74 -15.21 11.73
CA GLN A 111 10.99 -14.46 11.69
C GLN A 111 11.56 -14.42 10.27
N ASN A 112 11.63 -15.57 9.59
CA ASN A 112 12.13 -15.65 8.23
C ASN A 112 11.29 -14.85 7.25
N THR A 113 9.95 -14.98 7.33
CA THR A 113 9.04 -14.20 6.49
C THR A 113 9.18 -12.70 6.76
N PHE A 114 9.26 -12.31 8.03
CA PHE A 114 9.42 -10.89 8.39
C PHE A 114 10.76 -10.32 7.91
N LEU A 115 11.86 -11.06 8.01
CA LEU A 115 13.16 -10.64 7.48
C LEU A 115 13.13 -10.47 5.96
N THR A 116 12.49 -11.39 5.25
CA THR A 116 12.31 -11.32 3.79
C THR A 116 11.47 -10.09 3.38
N GLU A 117 10.36 -9.88 4.07
CA GLU A 117 9.49 -8.72 3.82
C GLU A 117 10.18 -7.39 4.14
N LYS A 118 10.99 -7.33 5.20
CA LYS A 118 11.84 -6.17 5.52
C LYS A 118 12.84 -5.88 4.40
N LYS A 119 13.47 -6.92 3.85
CA LYS A 119 14.39 -6.77 2.72
C LYS A 119 13.65 -6.20 1.51
N TYR A 120 12.51 -6.77 1.11
CA TYR A 120 11.71 -6.23 0.01
C TYR A 120 11.29 -4.77 0.25
N LYS A 121 10.98 -4.41 1.49
CA LYS A 121 10.65 -3.02 1.86
C LYS A 121 11.87 -2.10 1.79
N SER A 122 13.05 -2.59 2.14
CA SER A 122 14.32 -1.85 2.00
C SER A 122 14.65 -1.59 0.54
N ASP A 123 14.45 -2.59 -0.33
CA ASP A 123 14.73 -2.50 -1.77
C ASP A 123 13.68 -1.65 -2.51
N ASN A 124 12.42 -1.70 -2.06
CA ASN A 124 11.32 -0.91 -2.62
C ASN A 124 10.52 -0.22 -1.51
N PRO A 125 10.62 1.12 -1.37
CA PRO A 125 9.94 1.88 -0.33
C PRO A 125 8.41 1.78 -0.37
N PHE A 126 7.84 1.43 -1.51
CA PHE A 126 6.40 1.26 -1.68
C PHE A 126 5.94 -0.18 -1.42
N HIS A 127 6.85 -1.15 -1.34
CA HIS A 127 6.47 -2.52 -0.98
C HIS A 127 5.70 -2.52 0.34
N LYS A 128 4.51 -3.13 0.35
CA LYS A 128 3.72 -3.27 1.56
C LYS A 128 4.08 -4.58 2.25
N ILE A 129 4.60 -4.50 3.46
CA ILE A 129 4.92 -5.68 4.28
C ILE A 129 3.64 -6.47 4.51
N SER A 130 3.62 -7.74 4.07
CA SER A 130 2.46 -8.62 4.16
C SER A 130 2.88 -10.00 4.65
N ILE A 131 2.57 -10.29 5.90
CA ILE A 131 2.84 -11.61 6.49
C ILE A 131 1.56 -12.46 6.38
N PRO A 132 1.61 -13.67 5.82
CA PRO A 132 0.43 -14.52 5.67
C PRO A 132 -0.31 -14.73 7.00
N LYS A 133 -1.63 -14.73 6.96
CA LYS A 133 -2.50 -14.94 8.13
C LYS A 133 -2.39 -13.87 9.24
N SER A 134 -1.69 -12.75 9.02
CA SER A 134 -1.56 -11.66 9.99
C SER A 134 -2.82 -10.78 10.02
N LYS A 135 -3.68 -11.00 11.00
CA LYS A 135 -4.94 -10.23 11.16
C LYS A 135 -4.84 -9.11 12.19
N THR A 136 -3.94 -9.23 13.16
CA THR A 136 -3.82 -8.33 14.31
C THR A 136 -2.36 -7.97 14.59
N ILE A 137 -2.13 -6.92 15.35
CA ILE A 137 -0.83 -6.66 16.01
C ILE A 137 -0.92 -7.27 17.42
N PRO A 138 -0.14 -8.33 17.74
CA PRO A 138 -0.19 -8.98 19.03
C PRO A 138 0.26 -8.07 20.17
N ILE A 139 -0.39 -8.16 21.34
CA ILE A 139 -0.04 -7.40 22.54
C ILE A 139 1.40 -7.67 23.00
N SER A 140 1.92 -8.88 22.77
CA SER A 140 3.30 -9.23 23.10
C SER A 140 4.32 -8.33 22.42
N LEU A 141 4.08 -7.94 21.16
CA LEU A 141 4.96 -7.00 20.45
C LEU A 141 4.97 -5.62 21.11
N ILE A 142 3.80 -5.14 21.55
CA ILE A 142 3.72 -3.84 22.23
C ILE A 142 4.38 -3.88 23.62
N ARG A 143 4.24 -5.00 24.34
CA ARG A 143 4.91 -5.20 25.64
C ARG A 143 6.44 -5.27 25.49
N ASN A 144 6.93 -5.97 24.46
CA ASN A 144 8.36 -6.04 24.18
C ASN A 144 8.89 -4.68 23.75
N LEU A 145 8.22 -3.99 22.85
CA LEU A 145 8.53 -2.62 22.46
C LEU A 145 8.67 -1.71 23.69
N LYS A 146 7.72 -1.78 24.64
CA LYS A 146 7.81 -0.99 25.87
C LYS A 146 9.10 -1.23 26.62
N LYS A 147 9.51 -2.49 26.79
CA LYS A 147 10.78 -2.83 27.47
C LYS A 147 11.98 -2.24 26.73
N GLU A 148 12.04 -2.39 25.40
CA GLU A 148 13.13 -1.88 24.57
C GLU A 148 13.25 -0.36 24.60
N LEU A 149 12.12 0.36 24.59
CA LEU A 149 12.11 1.82 24.61
C LEU A 149 12.67 2.42 25.93
N PHE A 150 12.54 1.71 27.05
CA PHE A 150 13.06 2.15 28.34
C PHE A 150 14.55 1.76 28.58
N LEU A 151 15.14 0.96 27.70
CA LEU A 151 16.59 0.71 27.73
C LEU A 151 17.35 1.96 27.29
N LYS A 152 18.52 2.20 27.89
CA LYS A 152 19.42 3.26 27.43
C LYS A 152 19.86 2.98 25.98
N SER A 153 19.66 3.97 25.11
CA SER A 153 20.21 3.90 23.75
C SER A 153 21.73 4.09 23.80
N VAL A 154 22.43 3.32 22.99
CA VAL A 154 23.86 3.49 22.77
C VAL A 154 24.11 4.76 21.95
N ASP A 155 23.26 5.03 20.98
CA ASP A 155 23.30 6.23 20.15
C ASP A 155 22.45 7.37 20.74
N SER A 156 22.95 8.61 20.66
CA SER A 156 22.29 9.84 21.14
C SER A 156 21.09 10.28 20.29
N GLY A 157 20.68 9.50 19.27
CA GLY A 157 19.61 9.81 18.33
C GLY A 157 18.20 9.74 18.93
N ARG A 158 17.21 10.12 18.12
CA ARG A 158 15.80 10.02 18.48
C ARG A 158 15.28 8.58 18.29
N LYS A 159 14.60 8.04 19.28
CA LYS A 159 13.90 6.76 19.15
C LYS A 159 12.69 6.92 18.26
N ILE A 160 12.59 6.08 17.23
CA ILE A 160 11.49 6.07 16.28
C ILE A 160 10.75 4.73 16.38
N VAL A 161 9.45 4.82 16.50
CA VAL A 161 8.58 3.63 16.46
C VAL A 161 7.66 3.73 15.25
N LEU A 162 7.89 2.88 14.27
CA LEU A 162 7.04 2.74 13.09
C LEU A 162 6.00 1.64 13.35
N ILE A 163 4.71 1.97 13.24
CA ILE A 163 3.63 1.00 13.35
C ILE A 163 2.85 1.01 12.05
N PHE A 164 3.10 0.02 11.19
CA PHE A 164 2.38 -0.10 9.93
C PHE A 164 1.08 -0.89 10.12
N ASP A 165 0.07 -0.59 9.30
CA ASP A 165 -1.30 -1.09 9.46
C ASP A 165 -1.84 -0.90 10.89
N ALA A 166 -1.61 0.30 11.47
CA ALA A 166 -1.90 0.59 12.88
C ALA A 166 -3.37 0.34 13.28
N HIS A 167 -4.33 0.36 12.33
CA HIS A 167 -5.71 -0.01 12.61
C HIS A 167 -5.86 -1.44 13.14
N LYS A 168 -4.91 -2.32 12.83
CA LYS A 168 -4.89 -3.70 13.33
C LYS A 168 -4.51 -3.84 14.82
N LEU A 169 -4.13 -2.76 15.49
CA LEU A 169 -4.07 -2.69 16.95
C LEU A 169 -5.44 -2.84 17.61
N CYS A 170 -6.48 -2.39 16.91
CA CYS A 170 -7.85 -2.33 17.41
C CYS A 170 -8.68 -3.58 17.06
N VAL A 171 -8.08 -4.57 16.39
CA VAL A 171 -8.76 -5.82 16.02
C VAL A 171 -8.70 -6.81 17.19
N GLY A 172 -9.81 -7.48 17.44
CA GLY A 172 -9.97 -8.45 18.55
C GLY A 172 -10.47 -7.77 19.83
N ASP A 173 -9.86 -8.09 20.97
CA ASP A 173 -10.26 -7.61 22.30
C ASP A 173 -9.77 -6.18 22.62
N GLY A 174 -9.07 -5.54 21.69
CA GLY A 174 -8.50 -4.19 21.89
C GLY A 174 -7.32 -4.11 22.87
N SER A 175 -6.81 -5.23 23.38
CA SER A 175 -5.73 -5.27 24.36
C SER A 175 -4.44 -4.60 23.85
N SER A 176 -4.11 -4.76 22.56
CA SER A 176 -2.95 -4.13 21.93
C SER A 176 -3.13 -2.61 21.81
N ALA A 177 -4.36 -2.15 21.50
CA ALA A 177 -4.68 -0.73 21.47
C ALA A 177 -4.55 -0.11 22.85
N ASN A 178 -5.07 -0.78 23.88
CA ASN A 178 -4.95 -0.29 25.26
C ASN A 178 -3.50 -0.28 25.77
N ALA A 179 -2.69 -1.25 25.33
CA ALA A 179 -1.28 -1.30 25.71
C ALA A 179 -0.47 -0.15 25.08
N ILE A 180 -0.73 0.21 23.81
CA ILE A 180 -0.04 1.32 23.16
C ILE A 180 -0.47 2.68 23.71
N LEU A 181 -1.74 2.85 24.12
CA LEU A 181 -2.23 4.09 24.70
C LEU A 181 -1.39 4.55 25.90
N LYS A 182 -1.03 3.61 26.79
CA LYS A 182 -0.18 3.92 27.96
C LYS A 182 1.20 4.46 27.57
N ILE A 183 1.73 4.04 26.42
CA ILE A 183 3.04 4.51 25.95
C ILE A 183 2.89 5.84 25.19
N LEU A 184 1.75 6.06 24.52
CA LEU A 184 1.47 7.32 23.83
C LEU A 184 1.16 8.46 24.80
N GLU A 185 0.61 8.17 25.98
CA GLU A 185 0.36 9.14 27.06
C GLU A 185 1.67 9.65 27.68
N GLU A 186 2.57 8.71 28.00
CA GLU A 186 3.85 9.01 28.65
C GLU A 186 5.00 8.38 27.82
N PRO A 187 5.29 8.95 26.64
CA PRO A 187 6.37 8.42 25.80
C PRO A 187 7.73 8.64 26.45
N PRO A 188 8.67 7.71 26.34
CA PRO A 188 10.04 7.93 26.78
C PRO A 188 10.65 9.17 26.12
N ALA A 189 11.55 9.83 26.82
CA ALA A 189 12.21 11.03 26.32
C ALA A 189 12.83 10.79 24.94
N ASN A 190 12.76 11.80 24.07
CA ASN A 190 13.31 11.77 22.72
C ASN A 190 12.75 10.63 21.83
N THR A 191 11.47 10.29 22.01
CA THR A 191 10.79 9.22 21.25
C THR A 191 9.73 9.82 20.34
N THR A 192 9.59 9.30 19.12
CA THR A 192 8.53 9.64 18.17
C THR A 192 7.88 8.37 17.63
N PHE A 193 6.56 8.29 17.80
CA PHE A 193 5.72 7.25 17.20
C PHE A 193 5.19 7.72 15.85
N ILE A 194 5.26 6.87 14.82
CA ILE A 194 4.66 7.12 13.52
C ILE A 194 3.75 5.94 13.22
N LEU A 195 2.47 6.14 13.46
CA LEU A 195 1.42 5.18 13.13
C LEU A 195 1.03 5.40 11.67
N VAL A 196 0.93 4.33 10.89
CA VAL A 196 0.50 4.40 9.48
C VAL A 196 -0.75 3.55 9.31
N SER A 197 -1.79 4.12 8.73
CA SER A 197 -3.06 3.41 8.53
C SER A 197 -3.77 3.83 7.25
N ASP A 198 -4.30 2.83 6.53
CA ASP A 198 -5.21 3.03 5.40
C ASP A 198 -6.66 3.28 5.88
N TYR A 199 -6.97 2.90 7.14
CA TYR A 199 -8.32 2.91 7.71
C TYR A 199 -8.38 3.68 9.03
N LYS A 200 -8.33 5.02 8.95
CA LYS A 200 -8.39 5.90 10.13
C LYS A 200 -9.63 5.63 11.01
N GLY A 201 -10.78 5.37 10.38
CA GLY A 201 -12.04 5.12 11.11
C GLY A 201 -12.06 3.81 11.91
N GLN A 202 -11.07 2.92 11.75
CA GLN A 202 -10.93 1.70 12.53
C GLN A 202 -10.02 1.87 13.76
N LEU A 203 -9.39 3.04 13.91
CA LEU A 203 -8.59 3.36 15.09
C LEU A 203 -9.50 3.89 16.21
N LEU A 204 -9.14 3.60 17.46
CA LEU A 204 -9.85 4.13 18.63
C LEU A 204 -9.74 5.65 18.70
N PRO A 205 -10.81 6.38 19.08
CA PRO A 205 -10.77 7.83 19.28
C PRO A 205 -9.68 8.27 20.27
N THR A 206 -9.39 7.42 21.26
CA THR A 206 -8.33 7.62 22.25
C THR A 206 -6.92 7.60 21.66
N ILE A 207 -6.67 6.82 20.61
CA ILE A 207 -5.41 6.85 19.85
C ILE A 207 -5.37 8.12 18.98
N LEU A 208 -6.48 8.43 18.30
CA LEU A 208 -6.57 9.58 17.41
C LEU A 208 -6.31 10.91 18.15
N SER A 209 -6.83 11.05 19.38
CA SER A 209 -6.65 12.27 20.19
C SER A 209 -5.20 12.50 20.67
N ARG A 210 -4.36 11.45 20.67
CA ARG A 210 -2.95 11.52 21.10
C ARG A 210 -1.96 11.64 19.94
N CYS A 211 -2.46 11.57 18.70
CA CYS A 211 -1.62 11.64 17.51
C CYS A 211 -1.84 12.94 16.74
N GLN A 212 -0.77 13.55 16.27
CA GLN A 212 -0.86 14.55 15.22
C GLN A 212 -1.21 13.88 13.90
N ILE A 213 -2.44 14.13 13.41
CA ILE A 213 -2.93 13.48 12.20
C ILE A 213 -2.41 14.21 10.97
N ILE A 214 -1.76 13.45 10.07
CA ILE A 214 -1.31 13.90 8.75
C ILE A 214 -2.07 13.08 7.72
N ASN A 215 -2.95 13.76 6.97
CA ASN A 215 -3.73 13.12 5.92
C ASN A 215 -2.94 13.15 4.61
N PHE A 216 -2.74 11.98 4.03
CA PHE A 216 -2.07 11.76 2.76
C PHE A 216 -3.13 11.60 1.66
N PRO A 217 -3.24 12.52 0.70
CA PRO A 217 -4.07 12.31 -0.47
C PRO A 217 -3.48 11.22 -1.38
N PRO A 218 -4.26 10.70 -2.35
CA PRO A 218 -3.68 9.93 -3.45
C PRO A 218 -2.55 10.70 -4.13
N LEU A 219 -1.58 10.00 -4.68
CA LEU A 219 -0.49 10.64 -5.42
C LEU A 219 -1.00 11.28 -6.71
N GLN A 220 -0.38 12.38 -7.11
CA GLN A 220 -0.65 13.02 -8.39
C GLN A 220 0.03 12.24 -9.53
N ASN A 221 -0.55 12.29 -10.73
CA ASN A 221 0.00 11.57 -11.88
C ASN A 221 1.45 11.98 -12.17
N ASN A 222 1.78 13.28 -12.08
CA ASN A 222 3.15 13.77 -12.29
C ASN A 222 4.16 13.21 -11.27
N GLU A 223 3.74 12.97 -10.02
CA GLU A 223 4.60 12.37 -9.00
C GLU A 223 4.89 10.89 -9.33
N ILE A 224 3.89 10.17 -9.83
CA ILE A 224 4.01 8.77 -10.24
C ILE A 224 4.88 8.66 -11.50
N ILE A 225 4.60 9.47 -12.54
CA ILE A 225 5.37 9.49 -13.78
C ILE A 225 6.84 9.78 -13.48
N SER A 226 7.12 10.84 -12.71
CA SER A 226 8.49 11.22 -12.36
C SER A 226 9.24 10.07 -11.64
N TYR A 227 8.55 9.36 -10.74
CA TYR A 227 9.15 8.23 -10.05
C TYR A 227 9.41 7.05 -10.99
N LEU A 228 8.42 6.63 -11.78
CA LEU A 228 8.56 5.50 -12.70
C LEU A 228 9.63 5.77 -13.77
N SER A 229 9.71 7.00 -14.30
CA SER A 229 10.77 7.39 -15.21
C SER A 229 12.17 7.31 -14.56
N SER A 230 12.27 7.66 -13.27
CA SER A 230 13.54 7.51 -12.53
C SER A 230 13.92 6.04 -12.28
N GLU A 231 12.96 5.12 -12.29
CA GLU A 231 13.18 3.67 -12.22
C GLU A 231 13.46 3.04 -13.61
N GLY A 232 13.50 3.86 -14.67
CA GLY A 232 13.87 3.42 -16.02
C GLY A 232 12.70 3.00 -16.92
N PHE A 233 11.45 3.21 -16.50
CA PHE A 233 10.30 3.00 -17.39
C PHE A 233 10.17 4.13 -18.42
N ASP A 234 9.77 3.79 -19.64
CA ASP A 234 9.48 4.78 -20.68
C ASP A 234 8.28 5.66 -20.31
N ASN A 235 8.21 6.85 -20.93
CA ASN A 235 7.21 7.84 -20.58
C ASN A 235 5.78 7.36 -20.83
N THR A 236 5.55 6.64 -21.92
CA THR A 236 4.23 6.11 -22.29
C THR A 236 3.73 5.10 -21.24
N SER A 237 4.59 4.17 -20.84
CA SER A 237 4.29 3.19 -19.77
C SER A 237 4.04 3.88 -18.42
N ALA A 238 4.84 4.92 -18.10
CA ALA A 238 4.71 5.66 -16.86
C ALA A 238 3.40 6.48 -16.81
N GLU A 239 3.01 7.14 -17.90
CA GLU A 239 1.75 7.87 -18.03
C GLU A 239 0.55 6.93 -17.91
N PHE A 240 0.59 5.82 -18.62
CA PHE A 240 -0.45 4.79 -18.52
C PHE A 240 -0.64 4.29 -17.10
N ALA A 241 0.47 3.91 -16.45
CA ALA A 241 0.43 3.41 -15.09
C ALA A 241 -0.07 4.48 -14.09
N ALA A 242 0.31 5.74 -14.28
CA ALA A 242 -0.14 6.84 -13.45
C ALA A 242 -1.67 7.04 -13.53
N ILE A 243 -2.22 7.03 -14.75
CA ILE A 243 -3.67 7.16 -14.98
C ILE A 243 -4.42 5.97 -14.39
N MET A 244 -3.96 4.75 -14.68
CA MET A 244 -4.65 3.52 -14.28
C MET A 244 -4.50 3.18 -12.80
N SER A 245 -3.54 3.75 -12.10
CA SER A 245 -3.32 3.48 -10.67
C SER A 245 -4.15 4.35 -9.73
N GLU A 246 -4.82 5.40 -10.22
CA GLU A 246 -5.60 6.35 -9.43
C GLU A 246 -4.84 6.87 -8.17
N GLY A 247 -3.56 7.18 -8.33
CA GLY A 247 -2.72 7.70 -7.25
C GLY A 247 -2.16 6.64 -6.30
N ASN A 248 -2.27 5.35 -6.65
CA ASN A 248 -1.70 4.24 -5.88
C ASN A 248 -0.38 3.77 -6.48
N MET A 249 0.76 4.12 -5.86
CA MET A 249 2.08 3.76 -6.36
C MET A 249 2.30 2.24 -6.47
N ASN A 250 1.73 1.45 -5.57
CA ASN A 250 1.86 -0.02 -5.64
C ASN A 250 1.22 -0.59 -6.90
N TYR A 251 0.08 -0.04 -7.28
CA TYR A 251 -0.59 -0.42 -8.53
C TYR A 251 0.14 0.15 -9.74
N ALA A 252 0.64 1.39 -9.67
CA ALA A 252 1.44 1.97 -10.74
C ALA A 252 2.67 1.13 -11.07
N GLN A 253 3.46 0.74 -10.06
CA GLN A 253 4.61 -0.16 -10.25
C GLN A 253 4.20 -1.52 -10.83
N LYS A 254 3.06 -2.08 -10.38
CA LYS A 254 2.58 -3.36 -10.88
C LYS A 254 2.13 -3.27 -12.34
N ILE A 255 1.43 -2.20 -12.72
CA ILE A 255 1.00 -1.92 -14.09
C ILE A 255 2.21 -1.77 -15.00
N SER A 256 3.21 -0.95 -14.61
CA SER A 256 4.42 -0.75 -15.42
C SER A 256 5.25 -2.02 -15.60
N LYS A 257 5.31 -2.89 -14.58
CA LYS A 257 6.03 -4.17 -14.66
C LYS A 257 5.35 -5.21 -15.56
N ASN A 258 4.02 -5.24 -15.59
CA ASN A 258 3.27 -6.16 -16.45
C ASN A 258 3.25 -5.69 -17.91
N GLY A 259 3.37 -4.37 -18.12
CA GLY A 259 3.28 -3.78 -19.46
C GLY A 259 1.85 -3.46 -19.90
N ILE A 260 1.74 -2.52 -20.83
CA ILE A 260 0.47 -1.95 -21.29
C ILE A 260 -0.43 -3.02 -21.91
N GLU A 261 0.14 -3.85 -22.79
CA GLU A 261 -0.63 -4.85 -23.54
C GLU A 261 -1.20 -5.95 -22.63
N GLU A 262 -0.44 -6.44 -21.67
CA GLU A 262 -0.94 -7.43 -20.70
C GLU A 262 -2.09 -6.87 -19.85
N ILE A 263 -1.97 -5.62 -19.42
CA ILE A 263 -3.04 -4.94 -18.67
C ILE A 263 -4.29 -4.76 -19.53
N LYS A 264 -4.14 -4.37 -20.80
CA LYS A 264 -5.27 -4.24 -21.74
C LYS A 264 -5.97 -5.58 -21.94
N GLN A 265 -5.23 -6.65 -22.24
CA GLN A 265 -5.78 -7.99 -22.43
C GLN A 265 -6.52 -8.48 -21.17
N LEU A 266 -5.96 -8.21 -19.98
CA LEU A 266 -6.62 -8.56 -18.74
C LEU A 266 -7.95 -7.83 -18.57
N VAL A 267 -7.98 -6.53 -18.82
CA VAL A 267 -9.22 -5.72 -18.73
C VAL A 267 -10.24 -6.18 -19.78
N GLU A 268 -9.81 -6.44 -21.00
CA GLU A 268 -10.65 -6.96 -22.09
C GLU A 268 -11.29 -8.30 -21.69
N LYS A 269 -10.48 -9.26 -21.23
CA LYS A 269 -10.97 -10.55 -20.74
C LYS A 269 -11.99 -10.40 -19.60
N LEU A 270 -11.74 -9.49 -18.64
CA LEU A 270 -12.67 -9.23 -17.55
C LEU A 270 -13.98 -8.61 -18.06
N THR A 271 -13.89 -7.66 -18.99
CA THR A 271 -15.04 -7.01 -19.59
C THR A 271 -15.90 -8.01 -20.37
N ASP A 272 -15.29 -8.84 -21.20
CA ASP A 272 -15.99 -9.89 -21.96
C ASP A 272 -16.71 -10.87 -21.02
N THR A 273 -16.06 -11.28 -19.94
CA THR A 273 -16.69 -12.14 -18.92
C THR A 273 -17.93 -11.50 -18.29
N LEU A 274 -17.94 -10.17 -18.12
CA LEU A 274 -19.07 -9.44 -17.55
C LEU A 274 -20.19 -9.16 -18.56
N THR A 275 -19.84 -8.94 -19.82
CA THR A 275 -20.77 -8.49 -20.86
C THR A 275 -21.41 -9.64 -21.63
N VAL A 276 -20.67 -10.74 -21.82
CA VAL A 276 -21.14 -11.89 -22.58
C VAL A 276 -21.40 -13.06 -21.63
N TYR A 277 -22.64 -13.57 -21.64
CA TYR A 277 -22.93 -14.81 -20.93
C TYR A 277 -22.35 -16.00 -21.70
N ASP A 278 -21.34 -16.63 -21.15
CA ASP A 278 -20.80 -17.90 -21.58
C ASP A 278 -20.55 -18.80 -20.37
N GLU A 279 -21.18 -19.96 -20.35
CA GLU A 279 -21.11 -20.88 -19.20
C GLU A 279 -19.67 -21.29 -18.86
N LYS A 280 -18.84 -21.57 -19.89
CA LYS A 280 -17.44 -22.00 -19.69
C LYS A 280 -16.61 -20.86 -19.10
N ASN A 281 -16.73 -19.66 -19.65
CA ASN A 281 -16.01 -18.47 -19.17
C ASN A 281 -16.44 -18.11 -17.74
N TRP A 282 -17.72 -18.16 -17.43
CA TRP A 282 -18.22 -17.90 -16.08
C TRP A 282 -17.72 -18.92 -15.08
N ARG A 283 -17.75 -20.21 -15.43
CA ARG A 283 -17.24 -21.30 -14.59
C ARG A 283 -15.75 -21.13 -14.29
N SER A 284 -14.94 -20.86 -15.33
CA SER A 284 -13.51 -20.58 -15.19
C SER A 284 -13.25 -19.36 -14.31
N PHE A 285 -13.95 -18.24 -14.56
CA PHE A 285 -13.82 -17.04 -13.75
C PHE A 285 -14.14 -17.31 -12.28
N ILE A 286 -15.26 -17.94 -11.97
CA ILE A 286 -15.66 -18.26 -10.60
C ILE A 286 -14.61 -19.13 -9.91
N GLN A 287 -14.09 -20.15 -10.60
CA GLN A 287 -13.09 -21.05 -10.05
C GLN A 287 -11.76 -20.34 -9.80
N ASP A 288 -11.24 -19.59 -10.79
CA ASP A 288 -9.95 -18.93 -10.73
C ASP A 288 -9.95 -17.80 -9.70
N TYR A 289 -10.99 -16.96 -9.70
CA TYR A 289 -11.09 -15.84 -8.77
C TYR A 289 -11.44 -16.28 -7.34
N SER A 290 -12.15 -17.41 -7.16
CA SER A 290 -12.31 -17.99 -5.82
C SER A 290 -10.99 -18.49 -5.25
N ARG A 291 -10.17 -19.15 -6.09
CA ARG A 291 -8.83 -19.59 -5.69
C ARG A 291 -7.91 -18.39 -5.42
N MET A 292 -7.91 -17.40 -6.31
CA MET A 292 -7.10 -16.19 -6.17
C MET A 292 -7.46 -15.40 -4.90
N ALA A 293 -8.74 -15.29 -4.56
CA ALA A 293 -9.20 -14.63 -3.34
C ALA A 293 -8.64 -15.27 -2.05
N GLN A 294 -8.31 -16.56 -2.08
CA GLN A 294 -7.76 -17.31 -0.94
C GLN A 294 -6.23 -17.34 -0.94
N SER A 295 -5.62 -17.58 -2.10
CA SER A 295 -4.17 -17.82 -2.22
C SER A 295 -3.38 -16.55 -2.57
N ASN A 296 -3.95 -15.61 -3.32
CA ASN A 296 -3.31 -14.37 -3.74
C ASN A 296 -4.27 -13.18 -3.74
N PHE A 297 -4.65 -12.76 -2.54
CA PHE A 297 -5.63 -11.70 -2.35
C PHE A 297 -5.20 -10.33 -2.94
N ASN A 298 -3.90 -10.08 -3.06
CA ASN A 298 -3.39 -8.84 -3.65
C ASN A 298 -3.65 -8.79 -5.16
N ASP A 299 -3.48 -9.91 -5.88
CA ASP A 299 -3.80 -9.99 -7.31
C ASP A 299 -5.31 -9.96 -7.54
N TYR A 300 -6.08 -10.65 -6.70
CA TYR A 300 -7.54 -10.58 -6.72
C TYR A 300 -8.05 -9.14 -6.64
N LYS A 301 -7.55 -8.37 -5.67
CA LYS A 301 -7.89 -6.95 -5.55
C LYS A 301 -7.44 -6.12 -6.74
N PHE A 302 -6.25 -6.38 -7.24
CA PHE A 302 -5.68 -5.63 -8.34
C PHE A 302 -6.48 -5.79 -9.63
N HIS A 303 -6.88 -7.01 -9.98
CA HIS A 303 -7.70 -7.27 -11.16
C HIS A 303 -9.06 -6.56 -11.09
N LEU A 304 -9.73 -6.66 -9.94
CA LEU A 304 -11.01 -5.98 -9.74
C LEU A 304 -10.87 -4.46 -9.69
N PHE A 305 -9.76 -3.94 -9.19
CA PHE A 305 -9.44 -2.52 -9.23
C PHE A 305 -9.25 -2.03 -10.68
N LEU A 306 -8.54 -2.78 -11.53
CA LEU A 306 -8.40 -2.43 -12.95
C LEU A 306 -9.77 -2.36 -13.66
N LEU A 307 -10.66 -3.26 -13.32
CA LEU A 307 -12.03 -3.25 -13.82
C LEU A 307 -12.80 -1.99 -13.36
N GLN A 308 -12.62 -1.56 -12.10
CA GLN A 308 -13.21 -0.30 -11.60
C GLN A 308 -12.65 0.93 -12.34
N CYS A 309 -11.33 0.97 -12.55
CA CYS A 309 -10.69 2.06 -13.29
C CYS A 309 -11.22 2.13 -14.73
N TRP A 310 -11.37 0.99 -15.38
CA TRP A 310 -11.95 0.92 -16.73
C TRP A 310 -13.42 1.43 -16.75
N LEU A 311 -14.27 0.99 -15.81
CA LEU A 311 -15.66 1.45 -15.72
C LEU A 311 -15.77 2.98 -15.52
N LYS A 312 -14.89 3.57 -14.72
CA LYS A 312 -14.84 5.03 -14.52
C LYS A 312 -14.47 5.76 -15.82
N GLN A 313 -13.51 5.24 -16.58
CA GLN A 313 -13.10 5.84 -17.85
C GLN A 313 -14.21 5.72 -18.91
N THR A 314 -14.95 4.61 -18.92
CA THR A 314 -16.11 4.42 -19.82
C THR A 314 -17.20 5.45 -19.58
N ARG A 315 -17.40 5.91 -18.33
CA ARG A 315 -18.37 6.95 -17.96
C ARG A 315 -17.92 8.35 -18.40
N ASN A 316 -16.63 8.65 -18.34
CA ASN A 316 -16.08 9.99 -18.58
C ASN A 316 -15.93 10.26 -20.08
N LYS A 317 -17.06 10.49 -20.79
CA LYS A 317 -17.09 10.84 -22.22
C LYS A 317 -16.32 12.13 -22.59
N HIS A 318 -15.91 12.94 -21.60
CA HIS A 318 -15.37 14.30 -21.80
C HIS A 318 -13.87 14.47 -21.46
N ASN A 319 -13.20 13.49 -20.92
CA ASN A 319 -11.74 13.58 -20.73
C ASN A 319 -11.02 13.07 -21.98
N ALA A 320 -11.11 13.87 -23.04
CA ALA A 320 -10.18 13.82 -24.16
C ALA A 320 -8.79 14.26 -23.68
N LEU A 321 -8.06 13.37 -23.04
CA LEU A 321 -6.63 13.41 -23.07
C LEU A 321 -6.24 12.75 -24.40
N ASN A 322 -5.82 13.60 -25.33
CA ASN A 322 -5.20 13.31 -26.62
C ASN A 322 -5.49 11.93 -27.22
N ASP A 323 -6.09 11.91 -28.39
CA ASP A 323 -6.41 10.96 -29.45
C ASP A 323 -6.02 9.45 -29.36
N GLU A 324 -5.36 8.98 -28.32
CA GLU A 324 -5.09 7.58 -28.04
C GLU A 324 -5.78 7.15 -26.73
N ASN A 325 -7.11 7.17 -26.76
CA ASN A 325 -7.87 6.61 -25.64
C ASN A 325 -7.57 5.11 -25.54
N LEU A 326 -6.79 4.77 -24.56
CA LEU A 326 -6.12 3.48 -24.37
C LEU A 326 -7.05 2.28 -24.40
N PHE A 327 -8.32 2.50 -24.05
CA PHE A 327 -9.42 1.54 -24.13
C PHE A 327 -10.50 1.99 -25.12
N MET A 328 -10.19 2.85 -26.10
CA MET A 328 -11.17 3.47 -26.99
C MET A 328 -12.05 2.42 -27.67
N LYS A 329 -11.45 1.34 -28.17
CA LYS A 329 -12.18 0.26 -28.86
C LYS A 329 -13.13 -0.48 -27.91
N ILE A 330 -12.64 -0.85 -26.71
CA ILE A 330 -13.45 -1.54 -25.70
C ILE A 330 -14.57 -0.65 -25.20
N ASN A 331 -14.28 0.61 -24.91
CA ASN A 331 -15.25 1.59 -24.43
C ASN A 331 -16.32 1.91 -25.48
N LYS A 332 -15.94 2.07 -26.75
CA LYS A 332 -16.86 2.33 -27.84
C LYS A 332 -17.83 1.15 -28.05
N ASN A 333 -17.30 -0.07 -28.11
CA ASN A 333 -18.11 -1.28 -28.22
C ASN A 333 -19.05 -1.44 -27.02
N PHE A 334 -18.55 -1.24 -25.81
CA PHE A 334 -19.35 -1.34 -24.60
C PHE A 334 -20.47 -0.31 -24.57
N ASN A 335 -20.17 0.97 -24.81
CA ASN A 335 -21.18 2.04 -24.79
C ASN A 335 -22.24 1.89 -25.90
N SER A 336 -21.86 1.31 -27.06
CA SER A 336 -22.80 1.01 -28.13
C SER A 336 -23.74 -0.14 -27.77
N SER A 337 -23.20 -1.18 -27.11
CA SER A 337 -23.97 -2.37 -26.73
C SER A 337 -24.83 -2.15 -25.47
N PHE A 338 -24.38 -1.29 -24.54
CA PHE A 338 -25.00 -1.10 -23.23
C PHE A 338 -25.20 0.39 -22.91
N PRO A 339 -25.98 1.15 -23.71
CA PRO A 339 -26.13 2.60 -23.54
C PRO A 339 -26.79 3.00 -22.20
N ASN A 340 -27.58 2.12 -21.62
CA ASN A 340 -28.34 2.33 -20.38
C ASN A 340 -27.73 1.62 -19.15
N ALA A 341 -26.50 1.09 -19.27
CA ALA A 341 -25.85 0.36 -18.19
C ALA A 341 -25.73 1.20 -16.90
N ARG A 342 -26.11 0.62 -15.78
CA ARG A 342 -26.06 1.27 -14.45
C ARG A 342 -24.66 1.14 -13.85
N LEU A 343 -23.68 1.86 -14.41
CA LEU A 343 -22.24 1.73 -14.08
C LEU A 343 -21.94 1.96 -12.59
N ASP A 344 -22.65 2.90 -11.93
CA ASP A 344 -22.47 3.17 -10.50
C ASP A 344 -22.85 1.95 -9.65
N GLN A 345 -23.94 1.26 -10.00
CA GLN A 345 -24.35 0.06 -9.29
C GLN A 345 -23.39 -1.10 -9.53
N ILE A 346 -22.86 -1.22 -10.76
CA ILE A 346 -21.85 -2.23 -11.08
C ILE A 346 -20.58 -1.96 -10.28
N ASN A 347 -20.10 -0.71 -10.23
CA ASN A 347 -18.94 -0.33 -9.42
C ASN A 347 -19.14 -0.68 -7.94
N HIS A 348 -20.31 -0.38 -7.38
CA HIS A 348 -20.63 -0.75 -5.99
C HIS A 348 -20.64 -2.27 -5.75
N MET A 349 -21.04 -3.05 -6.75
CA MET A 349 -20.96 -4.52 -6.66
C MET A 349 -19.50 -5.00 -6.67
N ILE A 350 -18.64 -4.37 -7.48
CA ILE A 350 -17.19 -4.67 -7.48
C ILE A 350 -16.59 -4.35 -6.10
N GLU A 351 -16.94 -3.24 -5.48
CA GLU A 351 -16.49 -2.91 -4.12
C GLU A 351 -16.92 -3.97 -3.08
N LYS A 352 -18.14 -4.46 -3.20
CA LYS A 352 -18.64 -5.52 -2.32
C LYS A 352 -17.85 -6.83 -2.49
N ILE A 353 -17.59 -7.23 -3.75
CA ILE A 353 -16.91 -8.48 -4.03
C ILE A 353 -15.41 -8.41 -3.67
N ILE A 354 -14.77 -7.26 -3.80
CA ILE A 354 -13.39 -7.02 -3.32
C ILE A 354 -13.28 -7.29 -1.80
N ASN A 355 -14.30 -6.92 -1.04
CA ASN A 355 -14.29 -7.04 0.42
C ASN A 355 -14.88 -8.37 0.94
N ALA A 356 -15.48 -9.18 0.09
CA ALA A 356 -16.12 -10.44 0.45
C ALA A 356 -15.18 -11.45 1.14
N PRO A 357 -13.93 -11.65 0.69
CA PRO A 357 -13.00 -12.58 1.33
C PRO A 357 -12.69 -12.23 2.79
N ASN A 358 -12.62 -10.93 3.11
CA ASN A 358 -12.37 -10.47 4.48
C ASN A 358 -13.51 -10.80 5.46
N LYS A 359 -14.71 -11.08 4.95
CA LYS A 359 -15.90 -11.45 5.70
C LYS A 359 -16.10 -12.97 5.79
N ASN A 360 -15.13 -13.78 5.36
CA ASN A 360 -15.20 -15.24 5.28
C ASN A 360 -16.42 -15.76 4.49
N LEU A 361 -16.86 -15.03 3.47
CA LEU A 361 -17.98 -15.45 2.62
C LEU A 361 -17.54 -16.52 1.64
N PHE A 362 -18.45 -17.43 1.29
CA PHE A 362 -18.19 -18.47 0.29
C PHE A 362 -18.09 -17.88 -1.11
N MET A 363 -16.86 -17.72 -1.59
CA MET A 363 -16.53 -16.95 -2.80
C MET A 363 -17.24 -17.41 -4.07
N PRO A 364 -17.41 -18.74 -4.35
CA PRO A 364 -18.12 -19.17 -5.57
C PRO A 364 -19.55 -18.59 -5.65
N ILE A 365 -20.30 -18.60 -4.57
CA ILE A 365 -21.66 -18.01 -4.54
C ILE A 365 -21.59 -16.50 -4.73
N GLN A 366 -20.63 -15.82 -4.07
CA GLN A 366 -20.49 -14.36 -4.18
C GLN A 366 -20.16 -13.91 -5.61
N LEU A 367 -19.26 -14.63 -6.29
CA LEU A 367 -18.88 -14.36 -7.67
C LEU A 367 -20.02 -14.66 -8.64
N THR A 368 -20.76 -15.76 -8.44
CA THR A 368 -21.96 -16.06 -9.23
C THR A 368 -23.00 -14.96 -9.11
N ASN A 369 -23.31 -14.53 -7.88
CA ASN A 369 -24.26 -13.44 -7.64
C ASN A 369 -23.77 -12.11 -8.24
N PHE A 370 -22.45 -11.88 -8.22
CA PHE A 370 -21.85 -10.72 -8.84
C PHE A 370 -22.07 -10.74 -10.35
N LEU A 371 -21.75 -11.83 -11.06
CA LEU A 371 -21.94 -11.94 -12.51
C LEU A 371 -23.41 -11.78 -12.92
N ILE A 372 -24.34 -12.48 -12.26
CA ILE A 372 -25.78 -12.37 -12.52
C ILE A 372 -26.26 -10.93 -12.27
N GLY A 373 -25.79 -10.33 -11.18
CA GLY A 373 -26.15 -8.95 -10.81
C GLY A 373 -25.63 -7.91 -11.80
N VAL A 374 -24.43 -8.11 -12.37
CA VAL A 374 -23.88 -7.25 -13.42
C VAL A 374 -24.73 -7.36 -14.67
N GLN A 375 -25.02 -8.58 -15.16
CA GLN A 375 -25.86 -8.81 -16.33
C GLN A 375 -27.22 -8.06 -16.22
N LYS A 376 -27.89 -8.18 -15.07
CA LYS A 376 -29.16 -7.45 -14.85
C LYS A 376 -29.01 -5.93 -14.94
N ARG A 377 -27.81 -5.37 -14.72
CA ARG A 377 -27.55 -3.92 -14.75
C ARG A 377 -27.00 -3.41 -16.06
N LEU A 378 -26.60 -4.32 -16.92
CA LEU A 378 -26.21 -4.02 -18.28
C LEU A 378 -27.46 -3.87 -19.20
N PHE A 379 -28.48 -4.69 -18.96
CA PHE A 379 -29.66 -4.80 -19.85
C PHE A 379 -30.91 -4.11 -19.30
N ASN A 380 -30.93 -3.67 -18.04
CA ASN A 380 -32.02 -2.93 -17.42
C ASN A 380 -31.62 -1.48 -17.12
#